data_5a7ab914cbe7b862b9213349e36d1452
#
_entry.id   5a7ab914cbe7b862b9213349e36d1452
#
_cell.length_a   1.000
_cell.length_b   1.000
_cell.length_c   1.000
_cell.angle_alpha   90.00
_cell.angle_beta   90.00
_cell.angle_gamma   90.00
#
_symmetry.space_group_name_H-M   'P 1'
#
loop_
_entity.id
_entity.type
_entity.pdbx_description
1 polymer ?
#
loop_
_entity_poly.entity_id
_entity_poly.type
_entity_poly.pdbx_seq_one_letter_code
_entity_poly.pdbx_strand_id
1 'polypeptide(L)'
;MVIFKMMWYNSNSMDFIRISKKYSFWGNIAHIFLNIILAVIVWFSIYITKTPWIAILLVFISKWRTFAVRPRFWVANVKSNLVDLFFSLSIVVLMFSTGVEYIISQGFLLTLYIFWLTIIKPNSSELFMRIQALLTVFFGFSALYSVAYSWGQSVIFVFAFLIGYSTLRHIISSNFNKNIEILSLFWGMIIAELAWIFNFLVIGYKINFQPYFNFIIPQSAIILTVLSFISFNQLIKNKTEDDKKVEQNQKKDFLPEIIFATILIFTLLLFFSSIPVAKS
;
A
#
# COMPACT_ATOMS: atom_id res chain seq x y z
N MET A 1 7.42 52.60 -21.02
CA MET A 1 8.55 51.77 -20.54
C MET A 1 8.12 50.51 -19.76
N VAL A 2 6.95 50.50 -19.09
CA VAL A 2 6.43 49.37 -18.31
C VAL A 2 5.85 48.25 -19.20
N ILE A 3 5.20 48.58 -20.32
CA ILE A 3 4.54 47.60 -21.23
C ILE A 3 5.57 46.74 -21.97
N PHE A 4 6.74 47.28 -22.31
CA PHE A 4 7.79 46.54 -22.99
C PHE A 4 8.47 45.49 -22.07
N LYS A 5 8.52 45.77 -20.75
CA LYS A 5 9.06 44.83 -19.73
C LYS A 5 8.12 43.67 -19.47
N MET A 6 6.80 43.85 -19.58
CA MET A 6 5.80 42.79 -19.47
C MET A 6 5.78 41.84 -20.68
N MET A 7 5.99 42.34 -21.88
CA MET A 7 6.05 41.52 -23.10
C MET A 7 7.29 40.63 -23.15
N TRP A 8 8.43 41.08 -22.64
CA TRP A 8 9.67 40.29 -22.57
C TRP A 8 9.62 39.22 -21.50
N TYR A 9 8.92 39.48 -20.39
CA TYR A 9 8.71 38.49 -19.32
C TYR A 9 7.82 37.33 -19.78
N ASN A 10 6.82 37.60 -20.64
CA ASN A 10 5.87 36.59 -21.10
C ASN A 10 6.46 35.66 -22.17
N SER A 11 7.36 36.12 -23.04
CA SER A 11 7.99 35.24 -24.05
C SER A 11 8.99 34.26 -23.43
N ASN A 12 9.80 34.70 -22.48
CA ASN A 12 10.77 33.85 -21.79
C ASN A 12 10.11 32.80 -20.88
N SER A 13 8.96 33.13 -20.29
CA SER A 13 8.21 32.15 -19.46
C SER A 13 7.56 31.08 -20.32
N MET A 14 7.11 31.38 -21.52
CA MET A 14 6.54 30.37 -22.43
C MET A 14 7.61 29.43 -23.00
N ASP A 15 8.79 29.93 -23.30
CA ASP A 15 9.91 29.08 -23.73
C ASP A 15 10.44 28.18 -22.61
N PHE A 16 10.51 28.69 -21.40
CA PHE A 16 10.84 27.88 -20.21
C PHE A 16 9.82 26.76 -19.96
N ILE A 17 8.54 27.05 -20.11
CA ILE A 17 7.46 26.06 -19.97
C ILE A 17 7.52 25.00 -21.10
N ARG A 18 7.84 25.40 -22.34
CA ARG A 18 8.03 24.47 -23.46
C ARG A 18 9.25 23.56 -23.26
N ILE A 19 10.38 24.11 -22.83
CA ILE A 19 11.59 23.35 -22.55
C ILE A 19 11.36 22.40 -21.39
N SER A 20 10.71 22.83 -20.30
CA SER A 20 10.38 22.00 -19.15
C SER A 20 9.44 20.84 -19.53
N LYS A 21 8.49 21.07 -20.45
CA LYS A 21 7.56 20.03 -20.92
C LYS A 21 8.26 18.95 -21.76
N LYS A 22 9.26 19.32 -22.56
CA LYS A 22 10.03 18.39 -23.38
C LYS A 22 10.99 17.52 -22.54
N TYR A 23 11.63 18.10 -21.52
CA TYR A 23 12.46 17.37 -20.57
C TYR A 23 11.63 16.44 -19.67
N SER A 24 10.39 16.82 -19.36
CA SER A 24 9.45 16.02 -18.57
C SER A 24 9.08 14.70 -19.27
N PHE A 25 8.92 14.65 -20.59
CA PHE A 25 8.54 13.44 -21.31
C PHE A 25 9.64 12.35 -21.24
N TRP A 26 10.89 12.69 -21.57
CA TRP A 26 12.03 11.77 -21.46
C TRP A 26 12.32 11.37 -20.01
N GLY A 27 12.16 12.30 -19.08
CA GLY A 27 12.28 12.04 -17.66
C GLY A 27 11.26 10.99 -17.17
N ASN A 28 10.02 11.08 -17.62
CA ASN A 28 8.96 10.13 -17.28
C ASN A 28 9.25 8.73 -17.87
N ILE A 29 9.71 8.65 -19.13
CA ILE A 29 10.09 7.37 -19.75
C ILE A 29 11.25 6.73 -18.98
N ALA A 30 12.29 7.51 -18.68
CA ALA A 30 13.43 7.02 -17.92
C ALA A 30 13.02 6.53 -16.53
N HIS A 31 12.10 7.23 -15.86
CA HIS A 31 11.58 6.84 -14.55
C HIS A 31 10.79 5.53 -14.62
N ILE A 32 9.93 5.36 -15.63
CA ILE A 32 9.18 4.11 -15.83
C ILE A 32 10.16 2.96 -16.07
N PHE A 33 11.13 3.16 -16.97
CA PHE A 33 12.13 2.15 -17.29
C PHE A 33 12.96 1.72 -16.05
N LEU A 34 13.42 2.69 -15.24
CA LEU A 34 14.14 2.42 -13.99
C LEU A 34 13.29 1.65 -12.98
N ASN A 35 11.99 1.94 -12.90
CA ASN A 35 11.07 1.21 -12.01
C ASN A 35 10.87 -0.24 -12.47
N ILE A 36 10.76 -0.48 -13.78
CA ILE A 36 10.68 -1.84 -14.35
C ILE A 36 11.97 -2.60 -14.07
N ILE A 37 13.13 -2.00 -14.34
CA ILE A 37 14.43 -2.61 -14.03
C ILE A 37 14.54 -2.96 -12.55
N LEU A 38 14.14 -2.06 -11.66
CA LEU A 38 14.16 -2.31 -10.22
C LEU A 38 13.32 -3.55 -9.87
N ALA A 39 12.09 -3.64 -10.38
CA ALA A 39 11.21 -4.77 -10.11
C ALA A 39 11.83 -6.10 -10.60
N VAL A 40 12.41 -6.10 -11.80
CA VAL A 40 13.08 -7.27 -12.37
C VAL A 40 14.32 -7.67 -11.56
N ILE A 41 15.14 -6.72 -11.13
CA ILE A 41 16.32 -7.00 -10.30
C ILE A 41 15.92 -7.56 -8.92
N VAL A 42 14.86 -7.03 -8.31
CA VAL A 42 14.30 -7.53 -7.05
C VAL A 42 13.85 -8.98 -7.21
N TRP A 43 13.06 -9.29 -8.24
CA TRP A 43 12.62 -10.64 -8.54
C TRP A 43 13.81 -11.59 -8.81
N PHE A 44 14.74 -11.17 -9.66
CA PHE A 44 15.93 -11.95 -10.04
C PHE A 44 16.84 -12.24 -8.84
N SER A 45 16.96 -11.29 -7.91
CA SER A 45 17.73 -11.50 -6.69
C SER A 45 17.13 -12.61 -5.83
N ILE A 46 15.80 -12.67 -5.67
CA ILE A 46 15.11 -13.76 -4.95
C ILE A 46 15.31 -15.09 -5.67
N TYR A 47 15.16 -15.08 -7.01
CA TYR A 47 15.28 -16.30 -7.82
C TYR A 47 16.65 -16.94 -7.70
N ILE A 48 17.74 -16.14 -7.71
CA ILE A 48 19.12 -16.66 -7.61
C ILE A 48 19.47 -17.03 -6.17
N THR A 49 19.23 -16.12 -5.23
CA THR A 49 19.74 -16.28 -3.85
C THR A 49 18.85 -17.18 -2.99
N LYS A 50 17.60 -17.42 -3.42
CA LYS A 50 16.57 -18.14 -2.66
C LYS A 50 16.38 -17.55 -1.24
N THR A 51 16.72 -16.28 -1.06
CA THR A 51 16.60 -15.54 0.21
C THR A 51 16.02 -14.16 -0.03
N PRO A 52 15.24 -13.59 0.91
CA PRO A 52 14.62 -12.29 0.72
C PRO A 52 15.57 -11.11 1.03
N TRP A 53 16.70 -11.35 1.69
CA TRP A 53 17.52 -10.29 2.28
C TRP A 53 18.08 -9.29 1.26
N ILE A 54 18.59 -9.79 0.14
CA ILE A 54 19.14 -8.92 -0.92
C ILE A 54 18.03 -8.09 -1.55
N ALA A 55 16.87 -8.70 -1.82
CA ALA A 55 15.71 -8.00 -2.35
C ALA A 55 15.19 -6.91 -1.39
N ILE A 56 15.13 -7.20 -0.09
CA ILE A 56 14.78 -6.23 0.96
C ILE A 56 15.76 -5.05 0.93
N LEU A 57 17.07 -5.33 0.88
CA LEU A 57 18.10 -4.30 0.79
C LEU A 57 17.95 -3.44 -0.46
N LEU A 58 17.68 -4.04 -1.62
CA LEU A 58 17.42 -3.31 -2.87
C LEU A 58 16.21 -2.38 -2.77
N VAL A 59 15.11 -2.83 -2.12
CA VAL A 59 13.96 -1.99 -1.85
C VAL A 59 14.35 -0.80 -1.00
N PHE A 60 15.11 -0.98 0.09
CA PHE A 60 15.58 0.13 0.92
C PHE A 60 16.47 1.10 0.15
N ILE A 61 17.43 0.59 -0.62
CA ILE A 61 18.31 1.43 -1.47
C ILE A 61 17.47 2.22 -2.47
N SER A 62 16.42 1.64 -3.07
CA SER A 62 15.56 2.36 -4.00
C SER A 62 14.86 3.56 -3.38
N LYS A 63 14.71 3.58 -2.06
CA LYS A 63 14.09 4.68 -1.29
C LYS A 63 15.10 5.72 -0.79
N TRP A 64 16.39 5.63 -1.20
CA TRP A 64 17.44 6.57 -0.76
C TRP A 64 17.07 8.05 -0.98
N ARG A 65 16.27 8.35 -2.01
CA ARG A 65 15.78 9.71 -2.28
C ARG A 65 14.94 10.30 -1.13
N THR A 66 14.35 9.45 -0.29
CA THR A 66 13.64 9.88 0.92
C THR A 66 14.58 10.61 1.89
N PHE A 67 15.84 10.25 1.89
CA PHE A 67 16.89 10.84 2.73
C PHE A 67 17.74 11.91 2.01
N ALA A 68 17.53 12.11 0.70
CA ALA A 68 18.25 13.11 -0.09
C ALA A 68 17.77 14.55 0.15
N VAL A 69 16.99 14.78 1.20
CA VAL A 69 16.50 16.09 1.65
C VAL A 69 17.22 16.51 2.95
N ARG A 70 17.06 17.78 3.35
CA ARG A 70 17.64 18.28 4.60
C ARG A 70 17.17 17.43 5.81
N PRO A 71 18.03 17.08 6.78
CA PRO A 71 17.73 16.14 7.88
C PRO A 71 16.46 16.46 8.67
N ARG A 72 16.13 17.74 8.84
CA ARG A 72 14.89 18.18 9.53
C ARG A 72 13.60 17.65 8.89
N PHE A 73 13.62 17.28 7.60
CA PHE A 73 12.47 16.77 6.88
C PHE A 73 12.44 15.24 6.73
N TRP A 74 13.45 14.52 7.22
CA TRP A 74 13.56 13.07 7.06
C TRP A 74 12.34 12.34 7.63
N VAL A 75 11.95 12.69 8.86
CA VAL A 75 10.81 12.05 9.54
C VAL A 75 9.52 12.24 8.73
N ALA A 76 9.26 13.46 8.25
CA ALA A 76 8.08 13.74 7.43
C ALA A 76 8.11 12.98 6.10
N ASN A 77 9.27 12.92 5.47
CA ASN A 77 9.47 12.23 4.19
C ASN A 77 9.38 10.71 4.32
N VAL A 78 9.94 10.13 5.39
CA VAL A 78 9.79 8.70 5.68
C VAL A 78 8.32 8.38 5.91
N LYS A 79 7.63 9.14 6.77
CA LYS A 79 6.21 8.94 7.07
C LYS A 79 5.32 9.00 5.82
N SER A 80 5.61 9.88 4.86
CA SER A 80 4.83 9.98 3.61
C SER A 80 5.07 8.80 2.65
N ASN A 81 6.21 8.11 2.76
CA ASN A 81 6.59 7.00 1.89
C ASN A 81 6.39 5.62 2.52
N LEU A 82 5.85 5.53 3.74
CA LEU A 82 5.68 4.26 4.46
C LEU A 82 4.80 3.27 3.69
N VAL A 83 3.70 3.72 3.08
CA VAL A 83 2.79 2.86 2.31
C VAL A 83 3.52 2.20 1.15
N ASP A 84 4.30 2.96 0.39
CA ASP A 84 5.12 2.44 -0.71
C ASP A 84 6.23 1.49 -0.21
N LEU A 85 6.80 1.77 0.94
CA LEU A 85 7.78 0.89 1.57
C LEU A 85 7.15 -0.45 1.98
N PHE A 86 6.03 -0.41 2.73
CA PHE A 86 5.35 -1.62 3.19
C PHE A 86 4.82 -2.46 2.04
N PHE A 87 4.23 -1.84 1.02
CA PHE A 87 3.80 -2.59 -0.16
C PHE A 87 4.98 -3.28 -0.85
N SER A 88 6.07 -2.56 -1.09
CA SER A 88 7.27 -3.12 -1.74
C SER A 88 7.88 -4.27 -0.94
N LEU A 89 8.00 -4.13 0.39
CA LEU A 89 8.47 -5.20 1.27
C LEU A 89 7.53 -6.40 1.27
N SER A 90 6.22 -6.17 1.27
CA SER A 90 5.22 -7.23 1.23
C SER A 90 5.31 -8.07 -0.04
N ILE A 91 5.50 -7.43 -1.19
CA ILE A 91 5.71 -8.16 -2.45
C ILE A 91 6.98 -9.02 -2.40
N VAL A 92 8.08 -8.49 -1.87
CA VAL A 92 9.33 -9.25 -1.71
C VAL A 92 9.12 -10.49 -0.83
N VAL A 93 8.44 -10.31 0.31
CA VAL A 93 8.15 -11.41 1.24
C VAL A 93 7.23 -12.45 0.59
N LEU A 94 6.21 -12.02 -0.15
CA LEU A 94 5.31 -12.92 -0.88
C LEU A 94 6.02 -13.66 -2.01
N MET A 95 6.89 -13.02 -2.78
CA MET A 95 7.72 -13.68 -3.78
C MET A 95 8.60 -14.77 -3.16
N PHE A 96 9.16 -14.50 -1.99
CA PHE A 96 9.94 -15.48 -1.25
C PHE A 96 9.08 -16.63 -0.72
N SER A 97 7.93 -16.33 -0.10
CA SER A 97 7.06 -17.32 0.54
C SER A 97 6.33 -18.24 -0.44
N THR A 98 6.07 -17.78 -1.67
CA THR A 98 5.46 -18.63 -2.72
C THR A 98 6.42 -19.68 -3.26
N GLY A 99 7.73 -19.52 -3.08
CA GLY A 99 8.75 -20.42 -3.60
C GLY A 99 9.16 -20.10 -5.05
N VAL A 100 10.44 -20.34 -5.34
CA VAL A 100 11.03 -20.01 -6.66
C VAL A 100 10.62 -21.00 -7.76
N GLU A 101 10.14 -22.18 -7.40
CA GLU A 101 9.65 -23.22 -8.32
C GLU A 101 8.32 -22.84 -8.99
N TYR A 102 7.52 -21.99 -8.36
CA TYR A 102 6.21 -21.58 -8.88
C TYR A 102 6.32 -20.33 -9.77
N ILE A 103 6.84 -20.53 -10.98
CA ILE A 103 7.19 -19.43 -11.89
C ILE A 103 6.00 -18.54 -12.27
N ILE A 104 4.78 -19.08 -12.35
CA ILE A 104 3.58 -18.29 -12.67
C ILE A 104 3.20 -17.39 -11.49
N SER A 105 3.28 -17.87 -10.25
CA SER A 105 3.07 -17.05 -9.05
C SER A 105 4.09 -15.92 -8.96
N GLN A 106 5.35 -16.22 -9.25
CA GLN A 106 6.44 -15.26 -9.30
C GLN A 106 6.19 -14.19 -10.37
N GLY A 107 5.79 -14.60 -11.59
CA GLY A 107 5.45 -13.71 -12.69
C GLY A 107 4.25 -12.81 -12.38
N PHE A 108 3.23 -13.35 -11.71
CA PHE A 108 2.07 -12.58 -11.24
C PHE A 108 2.49 -11.49 -10.25
N LEU A 109 3.26 -11.84 -9.22
CA LEU A 109 3.75 -10.88 -8.23
C LEU A 109 4.69 -9.83 -8.84
N LEU A 110 5.55 -10.23 -9.79
CA LEU A 110 6.40 -9.31 -10.55
C LEU A 110 5.57 -8.31 -11.35
N THR A 111 4.58 -8.79 -12.10
CA THR A 111 3.68 -7.93 -12.88
C THR A 111 2.93 -6.95 -11.99
N LEU A 112 2.44 -7.41 -10.84
CA LEU A 112 1.76 -6.58 -9.87
C LEU A 112 2.70 -5.52 -9.28
N TYR A 113 3.96 -5.86 -9.04
CA TYR A 113 4.96 -4.91 -8.55
C TYR A 113 5.32 -3.85 -9.59
N ILE A 114 5.46 -4.24 -10.86
CA ILE A 114 5.65 -3.30 -11.98
C ILE A 114 4.44 -2.36 -12.09
N PHE A 115 3.22 -2.90 -12.04
CA PHE A 115 1.98 -2.11 -12.09
C PHE A 115 1.90 -1.10 -10.95
N TRP A 116 2.28 -1.52 -9.73
CA TRP A 116 2.38 -0.62 -8.59
C TRP A 116 3.34 0.54 -8.85
N LEU A 117 4.57 0.24 -9.24
CA LEU A 117 5.63 1.24 -9.40
C LEU A 117 5.37 2.21 -10.55
N THR A 118 4.70 1.76 -11.63
CA THR A 118 4.52 2.55 -12.85
C THR A 118 3.19 3.29 -12.91
N ILE A 119 2.12 2.71 -12.38
CA ILE A 119 0.76 3.25 -12.52
C ILE A 119 0.19 3.72 -11.19
N ILE A 120 0.22 2.88 -10.15
CA ILE A 120 -0.46 3.20 -8.90
C ILE A 120 0.30 4.26 -8.11
N LYS A 121 1.59 4.05 -7.89
CA LYS A 121 2.43 4.91 -7.07
C LYS A 121 2.55 6.37 -7.58
N PRO A 122 2.70 6.65 -8.88
CA PRO A 122 2.83 8.03 -9.37
C PRO A 122 1.55 8.85 -9.24
N ASN A 123 0.39 8.18 -9.12
CA ASN A 123 -0.89 8.84 -9.06
C ASN A 123 -1.25 9.24 -7.61
N SER A 124 -1.51 10.53 -7.41
CA SER A 124 -1.85 11.13 -6.11
C SER A 124 -3.32 11.55 -5.99
N SER A 125 -4.21 11.08 -6.89
CA SER A 125 -5.63 11.36 -6.73
C SER A 125 -6.21 10.62 -5.54
N GLU A 126 -7.30 11.13 -4.95
CA GLU A 126 -7.95 10.51 -3.78
C GLU A 126 -8.26 9.03 -3.98
N LEU A 127 -8.75 8.66 -5.17
CA LEU A 127 -9.06 7.28 -5.52
C LEU A 127 -7.80 6.41 -5.50
N PHE A 128 -6.71 6.87 -6.12
CA PHE A 128 -5.45 6.13 -6.13
C PHE A 128 -4.82 6.02 -4.74
N MET A 129 -4.93 7.03 -3.89
CA MET A 129 -4.45 6.95 -2.51
C MET A 129 -5.22 5.93 -1.68
N ARG A 130 -6.55 5.81 -1.88
CA ARG A 130 -7.34 4.74 -1.26
C ARG A 130 -6.92 3.36 -1.75
N ILE A 131 -6.74 3.20 -3.07
CA ILE A 131 -6.25 1.95 -3.67
C ILE A 131 -4.88 1.59 -3.11
N GLN A 132 -3.95 2.54 -3.03
CA GLN A 132 -2.61 2.35 -2.46
C GLN A 132 -2.68 1.84 -1.02
N ALA A 133 -3.50 2.47 -0.18
CA ALA A 133 -3.66 2.07 1.20
C ALA A 133 -4.29 0.67 1.34
N LEU A 134 -5.35 0.38 0.59
CA LEU A 134 -6.03 -0.92 0.64
C LEU A 134 -5.16 -2.07 0.13
N LEU A 135 -4.44 -1.86 -0.97
CA LEU A 135 -3.49 -2.85 -1.48
C LEU A 135 -2.34 -3.08 -0.48
N THR A 136 -1.89 -2.03 0.20
CA THR A 136 -0.85 -2.17 1.23
C THR A 136 -1.35 -2.94 2.44
N VAL A 137 -2.61 -2.75 2.87
CA VAL A 137 -3.24 -3.58 3.90
C VAL A 137 -3.31 -5.02 3.44
N PHE A 138 -3.88 -5.28 2.27
CA PHE A 138 -4.10 -6.64 1.76
C PHE A 138 -2.78 -7.43 1.60
N PHE A 139 -1.83 -6.87 0.85
CA PHE A 139 -0.54 -7.54 0.62
C PHE A 139 0.35 -7.51 1.85
N GLY A 140 0.26 -6.46 2.68
CA GLY A 140 0.96 -6.35 3.95
C GLY A 140 0.59 -7.47 4.91
N PHE A 141 -0.69 -7.69 5.13
CA PHE A 141 -1.15 -8.78 5.99
C PHE A 141 -0.97 -10.16 5.34
N SER A 142 -1.12 -10.27 4.02
CA SER A 142 -0.82 -11.52 3.32
C SER A 142 0.65 -11.91 3.49
N ALA A 143 1.58 -10.98 3.36
CA ALA A 143 2.99 -11.20 3.59
C ALA A 143 3.31 -11.49 5.06
N LEU A 144 2.74 -10.72 5.97
CA LEU A 144 2.95 -10.87 7.41
C LEU A 144 2.55 -12.27 7.87
N TYR A 145 1.37 -12.73 7.52
CA TYR A 145 0.89 -14.05 7.92
C TYR A 145 1.54 -15.21 7.15
N SER A 146 2.16 -14.98 5.99
CA SER A 146 2.88 -16.03 5.27
C SER A 146 4.22 -16.39 5.93
N VAL A 147 4.83 -15.48 6.69
CA VAL A 147 6.17 -15.65 7.28
C VAL A 147 6.15 -15.64 8.80
N ALA A 148 5.20 -14.92 9.41
CA ALA A 148 5.22 -14.63 10.84
C ALA A 148 4.76 -15.80 11.74
N TYR A 149 4.42 -16.96 11.20
CA TYR A 149 4.04 -18.12 12.02
C TYR A 149 5.10 -18.57 13.02
N SER A 150 6.36 -18.45 12.63
CA SER A 150 7.50 -18.79 13.47
C SER A 150 7.95 -17.63 14.37
N TRP A 151 7.40 -16.42 14.14
CA TRP A 151 7.79 -15.22 14.85
C TRP A 151 6.92 -15.02 16.10
N GLY A 152 7.49 -14.39 17.12
CA GLY A 152 6.73 -14.07 18.33
C GLY A 152 5.56 -13.12 18.04
N GLN A 153 4.48 -13.28 18.80
CA GLN A 153 3.25 -12.45 18.65
C GLN A 153 3.52 -10.94 18.70
N SER A 154 4.54 -10.52 19.46
CA SER A 154 4.95 -9.11 19.54
C SER A 154 5.41 -8.55 18.20
N VAL A 155 6.04 -9.36 17.36
CA VAL A 155 6.51 -8.95 16.03
C VAL A 155 5.31 -8.69 15.12
N ILE A 156 4.31 -9.57 15.14
CA ILE A 156 3.07 -9.40 14.38
C ILE A 156 2.37 -8.11 14.80
N PHE A 157 2.25 -7.87 16.10
CA PHE A 157 1.64 -6.66 16.64
C PHE A 157 2.34 -5.39 16.13
N VAL A 158 3.67 -5.33 16.19
CA VAL A 158 4.44 -4.16 15.75
C VAL A 158 4.29 -3.91 14.26
N PHE A 159 4.42 -4.94 13.41
CA PHE A 159 4.27 -4.77 11.97
C PHE A 159 2.83 -4.42 11.57
N ALA A 160 1.84 -5.03 12.20
CA ALA A 160 0.42 -4.71 11.99
C ALA A 160 0.11 -3.25 12.37
N PHE A 161 0.64 -2.80 13.52
CA PHE A 161 0.55 -1.40 13.94
C PHE A 161 1.12 -0.45 12.89
N LEU A 162 2.32 -0.74 12.38
CA LEU A 162 2.98 0.09 11.37
C LEU A 162 2.22 0.13 10.04
N ILE A 163 1.65 -1.00 9.61
CA ILE A 163 0.81 -1.07 8.41
C ILE A 163 -0.46 -0.24 8.61
N GLY A 164 -1.18 -0.44 9.73
CA GLY A 164 -2.40 0.31 10.04
C GLY A 164 -2.15 1.82 10.14
N TYR A 165 -1.13 2.22 10.90
CA TYR A 165 -0.72 3.62 11.05
C TYR A 165 -0.38 4.26 9.70
N SER A 166 0.44 3.60 8.89
CA SER A 166 0.91 4.15 7.62
C SER A 166 -0.21 4.35 6.61
N THR A 167 -1.14 3.39 6.53
CA THR A 167 -2.23 3.40 5.56
C THR A 167 -3.27 4.46 5.86
N LEU A 168 -3.70 4.59 7.12
CA LEU A 168 -4.64 5.64 7.48
C LEU A 168 -3.99 7.03 7.35
N ARG A 169 -2.76 7.17 7.82
CA ARG A 169 -2.01 8.43 7.69
C ARG A 169 -1.88 8.88 6.23
N HIS A 170 -1.63 7.94 5.32
CA HIS A 170 -1.54 8.22 3.89
C HIS A 170 -2.83 8.82 3.32
N ILE A 171 -3.98 8.28 3.70
CA ILE A 171 -5.29 8.77 3.24
C ILE A 171 -5.62 10.13 3.85
N ILE A 172 -5.38 10.29 5.16
CA ILE A 172 -5.75 11.53 5.85
C ILE A 172 -4.82 12.67 5.47
N SER A 173 -3.54 12.40 5.18
CA SER A 173 -2.53 13.44 4.89
C SER A 173 -2.91 14.35 3.72
N SER A 174 -3.74 13.87 2.79
CA SER A 174 -4.25 14.68 1.68
C SER A 174 -5.42 15.59 2.07
N ASN A 175 -6.07 15.30 3.19
CA ASN A 175 -7.41 15.79 3.43
C ASN A 175 -7.63 16.51 4.76
N PHE A 176 -6.76 16.37 5.77
CA PHE A 176 -7.01 16.87 7.12
C PHE A 176 -5.83 17.63 7.71
N ASN A 177 -6.12 18.74 8.41
CA ASN A 177 -5.10 19.60 8.99
C ASN A 177 -4.91 19.44 10.51
N LYS A 178 -5.84 18.80 11.22
CA LYS A 178 -5.75 18.66 12.69
C LYS A 178 -5.92 17.20 13.08
N ASN A 179 -5.09 16.73 14.01
CA ASN A 179 -5.17 15.40 14.64
C ASN A 179 -4.81 14.17 13.73
N ILE A 180 -4.15 14.38 12.58
CA ILE A 180 -3.75 13.30 11.67
C ILE A 180 -2.96 12.21 12.41
N GLU A 181 -1.99 12.61 13.22
CA GLU A 181 -1.10 11.68 13.92
C GLU A 181 -1.88 10.85 14.95
N ILE A 182 -2.75 11.50 15.75
CA ILE A 182 -3.52 10.82 16.79
C ILE A 182 -4.46 9.78 16.18
N LEU A 183 -5.21 10.17 15.13
CA LEU A 183 -6.15 9.26 14.48
C LEU A 183 -5.44 8.08 13.83
N SER A 184 -4.29 8.33 13.21
CA SER A 184 -3.47 7.28 12.60
C SER A 184 -2.89 6.31 13.64
N LEU A 185 -2.48 6.82 14.81
CA LEU A 185 -2.02 6.00 15.93
C LEU A 185 -3.15 5.11 16.47
N PHE A 186 -4.35 5.68 16.70
CA PHE A 186 -5.51 4.90 17.13
C PHE A 186 -5.85 3.79 16.16
N TRP A 187 -5.89 4.10 14.86
CA TRP A 187 -6.16 3.10 13.85
C TRP A 187 -5.09 2.02 13.80
N GLY A 188 -3.82 2.41 13.91
CA GLY A 188 -2.71 1.47 14.01
C GLY A 188 -2.87 0.50 15.17
N MET A 189 -3.29 0.99 16.36
CA MET A 189 -3.56 0.15 17.53
C MET A 189 -4.72 -0.82 17.28
N ILE A 190 -5.86 -0.35 16.75
CA ILE A 190 -7.01 -1.21 16.44
C ILE A 190 -6.61 -2.33 15.48
N ILE A 191 -5.90 -2.00 14.40
CA ILE A 191 -5.44 -2.99 13.42
C ILE A 191 -4.44 -3.97 14.04
N ALA A 192 -3.56 -3.50 14.92
CA ALA A 192 -2.60 -4.36 15.61
C ALA A 192 -3.27 -5.35 16.56
N GLU A 193 -4.25 -4.90 17.32
CA GLU A 193 -5.05 -5.75 18.23
C GLU A 193 -5.84 -6.81 17.45
N LEU A 194 -6.51 -6.41 16.36
CA LEU A 194 -7.22 -7.33 15.50
C LEU A 194 -6.28 -8.36 14.85
N ALA A 195 -5.14 -7.91 14.35
CA ALA A 195 -4.13 -8.80 13.79
C ALA A 195 -3.58 -9.77 14.83
N TRP A 196 -3.38 -9.32 16.07
CA TRP A 196 -2.96 -10.19 17.16
C TRP A 196 -4.00 -11.27 17.46
N ILE A 197 -5.29 -10.92 17.52
CA ILE A 197 -6.39 -11.87 17.69
C ILE A 197 -6.45 -12.86 16.53
N PHE A 198 -6.37 -12.40 15.29
CA PHE A 198 -6.40 -13.25 14.11
C PHE A 198 -5.19 -14.20 14.00
N ASN A 199 -4.09 -13.92 14.70
CA ASN A 199 -2.96 -14.83 14.74
C ASN A 199 -3.26 -16.16 15.46
N PHE A 200 -4.27 -16.21 16.31
CA PHE A 200 -4.73 -17.47 16.92
C PHE A 200 -5.61 -18.30 15.98
N LEU A 201 -6.23 -17.65 14.99
CA LEU A 201 -7.19 -18.24 14.05
C LEU A 201 -6.67 -18.12 12.62
N VAL A 202 -5.52 -18.73 12.33
CA VAL A 202 -4.95 -18.60 11.00
C VAL A 202 -5.58 -19.58 10.04
N ILE A 203 -6.51 -19.06 9.26
CA ILE A 203 -7.14 -19.75 8.14
C ILE A 203 -6.59 -19.14 6.86
N GLY A 204 -6.09 -19.99 5.95
CA GLY A 204 -5.58 -19.56 4.66
C GLY A 204 -6.29 -20.24 3.51
N TYR A 205 -6.61 -19.49 2.47
CA TYR A 205 -7.13 -20.01 1.21
C TYR A 205 -5.95 -20.34 0.30
N LYS A 206 -5.74 -21.61 0.04
CA LYS A 206 -4.69 -22.06 -0.85
C LYS A 206 -5.21 -22.11 -2.28
N ILE A 207 -4.72 -21.22 -3.13
CA ILE A 207 -4.96 -21.25 -4.57
C ILE A 207 -3.77 -22.01 -5.16
N ASN A 208 -4.01 -23.25 -5.58
CA ASN A 208 -2.95 -24.13 -6.06
C ASN A 208 -3.35 -24.77 -7.40
N PHE A 209 -2.66 -24.36 -8.45
CA PHE A 209 -2.73 -24.97 -9.77
C PHE A 209 -1.36 -25.61 -10.08
N GLN A 210 -1.13 -26.77 -9.46
CA GLN A 210 0.15 -27.48 -9.61
C GLN A 210 0.42 -27.84 -11.09
N PRO A 211 1.67 -27.79 -11.52
CA PRO A 211 2.88 -27.43 -10.78
C PRO A 211 3.23 -25.94 -10.81
N TYR A 212 2.40 -25.07 -11.38
CA TYR A 212 2.82 -23.74 -11.82
C TYR A 212 2.44 -22.58 -10.88
N PHE A 213 1.36 -22.73 -10.11
CA PHE A 213 0.82 -21.66 -9.29
C PHE A 213 0.56 -22.14 -7.86
N ASN A 214 1.12 -21.43 -6.90
CA ASN A 214 0.86 -21.62 -5.47
C ASN A 214 0.80 -20.26 -4.79
N PHE A 215 -0.36 -19.93 -4.25
CA PHE A 215 -0.55 -18.68 -3.53
C PHE A 215 -1.50 -18.90 -2.35
N ILE A 216 -1.12 -18.41 -1.17
CA ILE A 216 -1.94 -18.53 0.04
C ILE A 216 -2.43 -17.13 0.41
N ILE A 217 -3.74 -16.98 0.50
CA ILE A 217 -4.39 -15.74 0.96
C ILE A 217 -4.91 -15.98 2.37
N PRO A 218 -4.34 -15.34 3.39
CA PRO A 218 -4.88 -15.41 4.74
C PRO A 218 -6.26 -14.76 4.81
N GLN A 219 -7.23 -15.41 5.46
CA GLN A 219 -8.56 -14.89 5.69
C GLN A 219 -8.51 -13.54 6.42
N SER A 220 -7.62 -13.42 7.39
CA SER A 220 -7.38 -12.18 8.15
C SER A 220 -6.98 -11.00 7.26
N ALA A 221 -6.19 -11.22 6.20
CA ALA A 221 -5.84 -10.16 5.25
C ALA A 221 -7.07 -9.61 4.52
N ILE A 222 -8.01 -10.49 4.13
CA ILE A 222 -9.26 -10.06 3.50
C ILE A 222 -10.12 -9.27 4.48
N ILE A 223 -10.32 -9.80 5.70
CA ILE A 223 -11.14 -9.15 6.73
C ILE A 223 -10.59 -7.76 7.09
N LEU A 224 -9.28 -7.66 7.35
CA LEU A 224 -8.64 -6.39 7.70
C LEU A 224 -8.70 -5.38 6.54
N THR A 225 -8.63 -5.85 5.29
CA THR A 225 -8.79 -4.98 4.11
C THR A 225 -10.21 -4.45 4.00
N VAL A 226 -11.23 -5.28 4.22
CA VAL A 226 -12.64 -4.86 4.19
C VAL A 226 -12.94 -3.87 5.32
N LEU A 227 -12.45 -4.13 6.54
CA LEU A 227 -12.59 -3.20 7.65
C LEU A 227 -11.91 -1.86 7.37
N SER A 228 -10.71 -1.89 6.79
CA SER A 228 -10.01 -0.69 6.37
C SER A 228 -10.76 0.09 5.30
N PHE A 229 -11.33 -0.59 4.31
CA PHE A 229 -12.15 0.04 3.26
C PHE A 229 -13.34 0.82 3.85
N ILE A 230 -14.09 0.19 4.77
CA ILE A 230 -15.24 0.83 5.42
C ILE A 230 -14.78 2.07 6.20
N SER A 231 -13.75 1.91 7.04
CA SER A 231 -13.24 2.98 7.88
C SER A 231 -12.73 4.17 7.08
N PHE A 232 -12.02 3.89 5.97
CA PHE A 232 -11.51 4.92 5.09
C PHE A 232 -12.64 5.68 4.38
N ASN A 233 -13.66 4.99 3.92
CA ASN A 233 -14.83 5.62 3.30
C ASN A 233 -15.61 6.49 4.30
N GLN A 234 -15.81 6.01 5.52
CA GLN A 234 -16.47 6.79 6.58
C GLN A 234 -15.73 8.09 6.91
N LEU A 235 -14.40 8.02 7.07
CA LEU A 235 -13.58 9.18 7.38
C LEU A 235 -13.63 10.25 6.29
N ILE A 236 -13.59 9.84 5.03
CA ILE A 236 -13.62 10.77 3.89
C ILE A 236 -15.00 11.42 3.75
N LYS A 237 -16.07 10.66 4.00
CA LYS A 237 -17.44 11.15 3.88
C LYS A 237 -17.79 12.15 4.96
N ASN A 238 -17.41 11.89 6.22
CA ASN A 238 -17.62 12.83 7.33
C ASN A 238 -16.99 14.20 7.05
N LYS A 239 -15.87 14.25 6.32
CA LYS A 239 -15.25 15.51 5.89
C LYS A 239 -16.11 16.27 4.88
N THR A 240 -16.65 15.57 3.89
CA THR A 240 -17.47 16.19 2.84
C THR A 240 -18.76 16.79 3.43
N GLU A 241 -19.25 16.28 4.55
CA GLU A 241 -20.41 16.80 5.27
C GLU A 241 -20.05 18.02 6.13
N ASP A 242 -18.86 18.07 6.74
CA ASP A 242 -18.40 19.24 7.49
C ASP A 242 -18.16 20.47 6.57
N ASP A 243 -17.70 20.22 5.35
CA ASP A 243 -17.54 21.28 4.33
C ASP A 243 -18.91 21.72 3.72
N LYS A 244 -19.95 20.88 3.80
CA LYS A 244 -21.29 21.09 3.24
C LYS A 244 -22.36 21.45 4.26
N LYS A 245 -22.03 21.86 5.49
CA LYS A 245 -22.98 22.31 6.51
C LYS A 245 -23.91 23.48 6.13
N VAL A 246 -23.93 23.86 4.84
CA VAL A 246 -24.81 24.89 4.28
C VAL A 246 -26.01 24.30 3.51
N GLU A 247 -26.04 23.05 3.13
CA GLU A 247 -27.18 22.48 2.39
C GLU A 247 -27.61 21.10 2.93
N GLN A 248 -28.75 21.17 3.61
CA GLN A 248 -29.82 20.17 3.81
C GLN A 248 -29.50 18.65 3.81
N ASN A 249 -29.74 18.07 5.01
CA ASN A 249 -30.41 16.76 5.25
C ASN A 249 -30.37 15.70 4.14
N GLN A 250 -29.22 15.16 3.80
CA GLN A 250 -29.12 13.81 3.32
C GLN A 250 -28.09 13.04 4.18
N LYS A 251 -28.60 12.44 5.27
CA LYS A 251 -27.94 11.26 5.85
C LYS A 251 -27.91 10.22 4.72
N LYS A 252 -26.81 10.19 3.96
CA LYS A 252 -26.52 9.02 3.12
C LYS A 252 -26.24 7.87 4.08
N ASP A 253 -27.18 6.96 4.17
CA ASP A 253 -27.11 5.82 5.07
C ASP A 253 -25.86 4.98 4.74
N PHE A 254 -24.96 4.85 5.70
CA PHE A 254 -23.82 3.91 5.64
C PHE A 254 -24.24 2.48 5.90
N LEU A 255 -25.50 2.32 6.29
CA LEU A 255 -26.06 1.04 6.65
C LEU A 255 -25.82 -0.04 5.58
N PRO A 256 -26.04 0.22 4.26
CA PRO A 256 -25.81 -0.82 3.26
C PRO A 256 -24.34 -1.23 3.11
N GLU A 257 -23.38 -0.31 3.26
CA GLU A 257 -21.95 -0.63 3.18
C GLU A 257 -21.50 -1.48 4.37
N ILE A 258 -21.96 -1.14 5.57
CA ILE A 258 -21.69 -1.90 6.80
C ILE A 258 -22.35 -3.28 6.74
N ILE A 259 -23.61 -3.35 6.31
CA ILE A 259 -24.33 -4.61 6.17
C ILE A 259 -23.63 -5.50 5.15
N PHE A 260 -23.28 -4.98 3.97
CA PHE A 260 -22.57 -5.74 2.96
C PHE A 260 -21.25 -6.30 3.46
N ALA A 261 -20.44 -5.48 4.13
CA ALA A 261 -19.17 -5.92 4.67
C ALA A 261 -19.33 -6.92 5.82
N THR A 262 -20.35 -6.73 6.68
CA THR A 262 -20.65 -7.68 7.75
C THR A 262 -21.08 -9.02 7.19
N ILE A 263 -21.96 -9.04 6.16
CA ILE A 263 -22.37 -10.26 5.47
C ILE A 263 -21.18 -10.93 4.81
N LEU A 264 -20.31 -10.18 4.13
CA LEU A 264 -19.14 -10.70 3.46
C LEU A 264 -18.16 -11.33 4.45
N ILE A 265 -17.86 -10.64 5.55
CA ILE A 265 -16.99 -11.18 6.63
C ILE A 265 -17.63 -12.44 7.23
N PHE A 266 -18.93 -12.42 7.53
CA PHE A 266 -19.63 -13.57 8.11
C PHE A 266 -19.67 -14.75 7.14
N THR A 267 -19.89 -14.51 5.85
CA THR A 267 -19.82 -15.54 4.81
C THR A 267 -18.43 -16.15 4.72
N LEU A 268 -17.38 -15.33 4.74
CA LEU A 268 -16.00 -15.80 4.74
C LEU A 268 -15.68 -16.65 5.98
N LEU A 269 -16.19 -16.25 7.14
CA LEU A 269 -15.97 -17.01 8.38
C LEU A 269 -16.71 -18.35 8.40
N LEU A 270 -17.92 -18.42 7.86
CA LEU A 270 -18.74 -19.63 7.93
C LEU A 270 -18.47 -20.63 6.80
N PHE A 271 -18.36 -20.17 5.56
CA PHE A 271 -18.37 -21.05 4.39
C PHE A 271 -16.98 -21.44 3.87
N PHE A 272 -15.96 -20.70 4.24
CA PHE A 272 -14.59 -20.94 3.76
C PHE A 272 -13.62 -21.33 4.88
N SER A 273 -14.11 -22.04 5.87
CA SER A 273 -13.26 -22.67 6.90
C SER A 273 -12.57 -23.88 6.31
N SER A 274 -11.59 -23.70 5.45
CA SER A 274 -10.84 -24.85 4.94
C SER A 274 -9.35 -24.69 5.21
N ILE A 275 -8.86 -25.66 5.94
CA ILE A 275 -7.49 -26.07 6.16
C ILE A 275 -6.71 -25.13 7.08
N PRO A 276 -6.50 -25.52 8.35
CA PRO A 276 -5.44 -24.94 9.15
C PRO A 276 -4.12 -25.11 8.40
N VAL A 277 -3.40 -24.03 8.18
CA VAL A 277 -2.02 -24.10 7.71
C VAL A 277 -1.26 -24.85 8.80
N ALA A 278 -1.03 -26.13 8.58
CA ALA A 278 -0.33 -26.97 9.55
C ALA A 278 1.04 -26.34 9.81
N LYS A 279 1.35 -26.16 11.09
CA LYS A 279 2.71 -25.86 11.52
C LYS A 279 3.57 -27.05 11.09
N SER A 280 4.34 -26.89 10.01
CA SER A 280 5.42 -27.79 9.65
C SER A 280 6.70 -27.35 10.32
#